data_119fec9fff459bb9143f04e52fb98d46
#
_entry.id   119fec9fff459bb9143f04e52fb98d46
#
_cell.length_a   1.000
_cell.length_b   1.000
_cell.length_c   1.000
_cell.angle_alpha   90.00
_cell.angle_beta   90.00
_cell.angle_gamma   90.00
#
_symmetry.space_group_name_H-M   'P 1'
#
loop_
_entity.id
_entity.type
_entity.pdbx_description
1 polymer ?
#
loop_
_entity_poly.entity_id
_entity_poly.type
_entity_poly.pdbx_seq_one_letter_code
_entity_poly.pdbx_strand_id
1 'polypeptide(L)'
;MATVAYIGFAISATTLTESKRKVVQVPDSVVLPATFQSVIYLGDRYLAANIETTRVLMAGEEIVRGSDQDYLYRIHTVVSQLNPCHEDNYYVANALLGWGGNVDAAIDILRIATQCRFWDEVPPFFLGYDLYFFKYQHKAAKEALFLAAERSEQNRVGLQKFGLMIEAEGMPDARAARAYLSSQKDQVRDKKLKSMLELRIRRLDGLILLRDVQAKYEQATGIALQNPNDLISKGYLAAFPLDPLNLGYLFADGVFAMKEVGISGVTRPQK
;
A
#
# COMPACT_ATOMS: atom_id res chain seq x y z
N MET A 1 25.85 47.35 28.51
CA MET A 1 24.60 46.64 28.90
C MET A 1 24.20 45.56 27.89
N ALA A 2 24.21 45.82 26.57
CA ALA A 2 23.81 44.82 25.55
C ALA A 2 24.68 43.57 25.55
N THR A 3 26.00 43.68 25.74
CA THR A 3 26.96 42.58 25.78
C THR A 3 26.70 41.64 26.99
N VAL A 4 26.33 42.17 28.14
CA VAL A 4 26.01 41.36 29.34
C VAL A 4 24.72 40.61 29.14
N ALA A 5 23.70 41.24 28.53
CA ALA A 5 22.44 40.59 28.20
C ALA A 5 22.63 39.46 27.15
N TYR A 6 23.51 39.68 26.15
CA TYR A 6 23.82 38.63 25.14
C TYR A 6 24.55 37.44 25.75
N ILE A 7 25.53 37.69 26.63
CA ILE A 7 26.24 36.60 27.33
C ILE A 7 25.28 35.82 28.22
N GLY A 8 24.43 36.51 28.97
CA GLY A 8 23.38 35.85 29.78
C GLY A 8 22.43 35.00 28.95
N PHE A 9 21.99 35.50 27.80
CA PHE A 9 21.14 34.74 26.87
C PHE A 9 21.87 33.53 26.30
N ALA A 10 23.13 33.67 25.85
CA ALA A 10 23.91 32.57 25.31
C ALA A 10 24.12 31.46 26.33
N ILE A 11 24.47 31.80 27.60
CA ILE A 11 24.61 30.82 28.69
C ILE A 11 23.28 30.12 28.97
N SER A 12 22.17 30.86 29.04
CA SER A 12 20.87 30.27 29.28
C SER A 12 20.40 29.36 28.13
N ALA A 13 20.68 29.75 26.88
CA ALA A 13 20.35 28.96 25.72
C ALA A 13 21.16 27.65 25.67
N THR A 14 22.45 27.69 25.97
CA THR A 14 23.28 26.48 26.02
C THR A 14 22.88 25.55 27.17
N THR A 15 22.62 26.07 28.34
CA THR A 15 22.12 25.25 29.46
C THR A 15 20.74 24.64 29.20
N LEU A 16 19.87 25.32 28.48
CA LEU A 16 18.56 24.79 28.08
C LEU A 16 18.67 23.70 27.00
N THR A 17 19.60 23.85 26.07
CA THR A 17 19.84 22.81 25.02
C THR A 17 20.54 21.57 25.59
N GLU A 18 21.41 21.72 26.59
CA GLU A 18 22.07 20.63 27.28
C GLU A 18 21.22 19.97 28.37
N SER A 19 20.17 20.63 28.84
CA SER A 19 19.27 20.05 29.82
C SER A 19 18.52 18.87 29.17
N LYS A 20 18.79 17.66 29.64
CA LYS A 20 17.98 16.48 29.30
C LYS A 20 16.55 16.78 29.67
N ARG A 21 15.72 17.10 28.68
CA ARG A 21 14.27 17.20 28.92
C ARG A 21 13.81 15.89 29.53
N LYS A 22 13.24 15.94 30.72
CA LYS A 22 12.50 14.80 31.23
C LYS A 22 11.42 14.51 30.18
N VAL A 23 11.56 13.40 29.47
CA VAL A 23 10.45 12.89 28.67
C VAL A 23 9.34 12.64 29.67
N VAL A 24 8.34 13.50 29.67
CA VAL A 24 7.11 13.24 30.40
C VAL A 24 6.52 12.04 29.64
N GLN A 25 6.69 10.84 30.22
CA GLN A 25 5.85 9.72 29.83
C GLN A 25 4.43 10.21 30.11
N VAL A 26 3.70 10.58 29.06
CA VAL A 26 2.29 10.92 29.17
C VAL A 26 1.58 9.59 29.42
N PRO A 27 1.27 9.25 30.68
CA PRO A 27 0.55 8.04 30.95
C PRO A 27 -0.84 8.22 30.35
N ASP A 28 -1.29 7.23 29.62
CA ASP A 28 -2.64 7.11 29.09
C ASP A 28 -3.20 8.40 28.52
N SER A 29 -2.83 8.72 27.28
CA SER A 29 -3.38 9.88 26.58
C SER A 29 -4.91 9.75 26.51
N VAL A 30 -5.61 10.55 27.29
CA VAL A 30 -7.07 10.51 27.39
C VAL A 30 -7.65 11.00 26.09
N VAL A 31 -8.44 10.17 25.44
CA VAL A 31 -9.24 10.53 24.26
C VAL A 31 -10.69 10.69 24.71
N LEU A 32 -11.20 11.93 24.68
CA LEU A 32 -12.58 12.21 25.03
C LEU A 32 -13.52 11.72 23.90
N PRO A 33 -14.69 11.15 24.21
CA PRO A 33 -15.68 10.76 23.22
C PRO A 33 -16.12 11.93 22.32
N ALA A 34 -16.43 11.67 21.07
CA ALA A 34 -16.84 12.71 20.09
C ALA A 34 -18.02 13.57 20.56
N THR A 35 -19.01 12.92 21.21
CA THR A 35 -20.18 13.62 21.76
C THR A 35 -19.78 14.63 22.86
N PHE A 36 -18.85 14.28 23.73
CA PHE A 36 -18.37 15.14 24.79
C PHE A 36 -17.58 16.31 24.23
N GLN A 37 -16.73 16.06 23.25
CA GLN A 37 -15.98 17.11 22.54
C GLN A 37 -16.92 18.08 21.82
N SER A 38 -17.97 17.58 21.16
CA SER A 38 -18.97 18.45 20.54
C SER A 38 -19.62 19.41 21.54
N VAL A 39 -19.85 18.99 22.79
CA VAL A 39 -20.36 19.89 23.85
C VAL A 39 -19.32 20.92 24.27
N ILE A 40 -18.07 20.52 24.50
CA ILE A 40 -16.97 21.41 24.87
C ILE A 40 -16.76 22.50 23.83
N TYR A 41 -16.84 22.17 22.55
CA TYR A 41 -16.68 23.11 21.45
C TYR A 41 -18.00 23.73 20.97
N LEU A 42 -19.01 23.77 21.85
CA LEU A 42 -20.30 24.45 21.63
C LEU A 42 -21.02 24.00 20.35
N GLY A 43 -20.90 22.73 19.99
CA GLY A 43 -21.51 22.14 18.81
C GLY A 43 -20.64 22.19 17.55
N ASP A 44 -19.51 22.89 17.58
CA ASP A 44 -18.58 22.93 16.44
C ASP A 44 -17.72 21.66 16.38
N ARG A 45 -18.29 20.61 15.77
CA ARG A 45 -17.63 19.33 15.57
C ARG A 45 -16.39 19.40 14.65
N TYR A 46 -16.38 20.36 13.72
CA TYR A 46 -15.26 20.53 12.78
C TYR A 46 -14.05 21.12 13.49
N LEU A 47 -14.26 22.11 14.36
CA LEU A 47 -13.21 22.65 15.21
C LEU A 47 -12.64 21.56 16.13
N ALA A 48 -13.52 20.77 16.77
CA ALA A 48 -13.10 19.65 17.60
C ALA A 48 -12.23 18.65 16.83
N ALA A 49 -12.64 18.26 15.63
CA ALA A 49 -11.87 17.36 14.76
C ALA A 49 -10.50 17.93 14.39
N ASN A 50 -10.43 19.22 14.02
CA ASN A 50 -9.18 19.88 13.66
C ASN A 50 -8.21 19.95 14.84
N ILE A 51 -8.69 20.23 16.05
CA ILE A 51 -7.86 20.28 17.25
C ILE A 51 -7.30 18.91 17.59
N GLU A 52 -8.11 17.85 17.52
CA GLU A 52 -7.65 16.49 17.79
C GLU A 52 -6.63 16.04 16.75
N THR A 53 -6.86 16.31 15.46
CA THR A 53 -5.90 16.00 14.41
C THR A 53 -4.58 16.75 14.61
N THR A 54 -4.65 18.05 14.92
CA THR A 54 -3.46 18.87 15.23
C THR A 54 -2.72 18.31 16.44
N ARG A 55 -3.42 17.84 17.47
CA ARG A 55 -2.82 17.24 18.65
C ARG A 55 -1.98 16.00 18.29
N VAL A 56 -2.47 15.13 17.39
CA VAL A 56 -1.69 13.99 16.89
C VAL A 56 -0.47 14.44 16.12
N LEU A 57 -0.62 15.40 15.20
CA LEU A 57 0.48 15.90 14.39
C LEU A 57 1.57 16.59 15.22
N MET A 58 1.20 17.28 16.29
CA MET A 58 2.15 17.97 17.18
C MET A 58 2.78 17.07 18.23
N ALA A 59 2.26 15.88 18.42
CA ALA A 59 2.75 14.94 19.43
C ALA A 59 4.18 14.45 19.19
N GLY A 60 4.72 14.67 17.98
CA GLY A 60 6.11 14.43 17.62
C GLY A 60 6.50 12.98 17.42
N GLU A 61 7.74 12.80 16.95
CA GLU A 61 8.32 11.51 16.57
C GLU A 61 8.40 10.49 17.74
N GLU A 62 8.45 10.97 18.96
CA GLU A 62 8.52 10.14 20.18
C GLU A 62 7.22 9.37 20.45
N ILE A 63 6.07 9.98 20.17
CA ILE A 63 4.77 9.30 20.28
C ILE A 63 4.61 8.29 19.14
N VAL A 64 5.15 8.57 17.96
CA VAL A 64 5.07 7.67 16.80
C VAL A 64 5.90 6.41 16.99
N ARG A 65 7.08 6.50 17.62
CA ARG A 65 8.00 5.35 17.81
C ARG A 65 7.69 4.48 19.02
N GLY A 66 7.05 5.00 20.03
CA GLY A 66 6.71 4.28 21.27
C GLY A 66 5.20 4.25 21.52
N SER A 67 4.40 4.65 20.54
CA SER A 67 3.01 4.93 20.76
C SER A 67 2.18 3.67 20.90
N ASP A 68 1.31 3.78 21.88
CA ASP A 68 0.16 2.92 22.01
C ASP A 68 -0.71 3.04 20.74
N GLN A 69 -0.66 2.00 19.88
CA GLN A 69 -1.46 1.91 18.66
C GLN A 69 -2.96 2.02 18.96
N ASP A 70 -3.38 1.60 20.16
CA ASP A 70 -4.76 1.76 20.62
C ASP A 70 -5.14 3.24 20.87
N TYR A 71 -4.19 4.04 21.38
CA TYR A 71 -4.40 5.47 21.50
C TYR A 71 -4.58 6.15 20.13
N LEU A 72 -3.70 5.86 19.18
CA LEU A 72 -3.80 6.39 17.83
C LEU A 72 -5.12 6.00 17.17
N TYR A 73 -5.51 4.73 17.29
CA TYR A 73 -6.79 4.27 16.75
C TYR A 73 -7.98 5.00 17.37
N ARG A 74 -8.00 5.16 18.70
CA ARG A 74 -9.08 5.87 19.41
C ARG A 74 -9.19 7.31 18.95
N ILE A 75 -8.08 8.05 18.85
CA ILE A 75 -8.12 9.45 18.45
C ILE A 75 -8.56 9.64 17.00
N HIS A 76 -8.02 8.84 16.06
CA HIS A 76 -8.44 8.89 14.66
C HIS A 76 -9.90 8.47 14.47
N THR A 77 -10.40 7.52 15.28
CA THR A 77 -11.80 7.12 15.31
C THR A 77 -12.69 8.29 15.77
N VAL A 78 -12.32 8.98 16.84
CA VAL A 78 -13.05 10.16 17.34
C VAL A 78 -13.06 11.27 16.29
N VAL A 79 -11.95 11.55 15.62
CA VAL A 79 -11.93 12.53 14.52
C VAL A 79 -12.87 12.11 13.39
N SER A 80 -12.89 10.83 13.02
CA SER A 80 -13.83 10.31 11.99
C SER A 80 -15.29 10.42 12.40
N GLN A 81 -15.60 10.31 13.70
CA GLN A 81 -16.96 10.54 14.22
C GLN A 81 -17.36 12.02 14.20
N LEU A 82 -16.42 12.91 14.49
CA LEU A 82 -16.64 14.36 14.46
C LEU A 82 -16.73 14.88 13.03
N ASN A 83 -15.80 14.48 12.17
CA ASN A 83 -15.74 14.85 10.76
C ASN A 83 -15.27 13.65 9.90
N PRO A 84 -16.19 12.82 9.39
CA PRO A 84 -15.83 11.66 8.58
C PRO A 84 -15.12 12.01 7.25
N CYS A 85 -15.25 13.27 6.79
CA CYS A 85 -14.59 13.79 5.60
C CYS A 85 -13.23 14.45 5.87
N HIS A 86 -12.69 14.37 7.08
CA HIS A 86 -11.45 15.06 7.45
C HIS A 86 -10.26 14.48 6.69
N GLU A 87 -9.62 15.29 5.85
CA GLU A 87 -8.56 14.86 4.94
C GLU A 87 -7.31 14.41 5.70
N ASP A 88 -6.75 15.27 6.54
CA ASP A 88 -5.54 14.93 7.28
C ASP A 88 -5.71 13.71 8.18
N ASN A 89 -6.94 13.45 8.65
CA ASN A 89 -7.21 12.31 9.51
C ASN A 89 -6.90 10.97 8.81
N TYR A 90 -7.43 10.76 7.62
CA TYR A 90 -7.19 9.47 6.94
C TYR A 90 -5.76 9.35 6.39
N TYR A 91 -5.12 10.46 5.99
CA TYR A 91 -3.72 10.45 5.60
C TYR A 91 -2.81 10.04 6.76
N VAL A 92 -2.99 10.71 7.91
CA VAL A 92 -2.16 10.46 9.10
C VAL A 92 -2.47 9.07 9.69
N ALA A 93 -3.74 8.69 9.77
CA ALA A 93 -4.14 7.37 10.23
C ALA A 93 -3.53 6.26 9.36
N ASN A 94 -3.58 6.40 8.04
CA ASN A 94 -2.95 5.44 7.13
C ASN A 94 -1.45 5.31 7.38
N ALA A 95 -0.75 6.43 7.54
CA ALA A 95 0.69 6.43 7.81
C ALA A 95 1.04 5.83 9.18
N LEU A 96 0.34 6.23 10.25
CA LEU A 96 0.69 5.84 11.61
C LEU A 96 0.14 4.48 12.03
N LEU A 97 -1.08 4.13 11.62
CA LEU A 97 -1.71 2.85 11.96
C LEU A 97 -1.32 1.77 10.96
N GLY A 98 -1.46 2.02 9.66
CA GLY A 98 -1.18 1.04 8.61
C GLY A 98 0.27 0.55 8.66
N TRP A 99 1.22 1.48 8.63
CA TRP A 99 2.65 1.16 8.71
C TRP A 99 3.15 0.91 10.13
N GLY A 100 2.40 1.35 11.15
CA GLY A 100 2.67 1.06 12.56
C GLY A 100 2.23 -0.32 13.03
N GLY A 101 1.58 -1.11 12.16
CA GLY A 101 1.18 -2.50 12.43
C GLY A 101 -0.30 -2.69 12.78
N ASN A 102 -1.08 -1.63 12.98
CA ASN A 102 -2.53 -1.71 13.20
C ASN A 102 -3.30 -1.46 11.90
N VAL A 103 -3.09 -2.33 10.93
CA VAL A 103 -3.65 -2.21 9.57
C VAL A 103 -5.18 -2.21 9.56
N ASP A 104 -5.82 -3.00 10.42
CA ASP A 104 -7.28 -3.07 10.48
C ASP A 104 -7.89 -1.71 10.87
N ALA A 105 -7.28 -1.05 11.84
CA ALA A 105 -7.67 0.29 12.24
C ALA A 105 -7.51 1.32 11.10
N ALA A 106 -6.41 1.27 10.36
CA ALA A 106 -6.22 2.14 9.18
C ALA A 106 -7.30 1.90 8.11
N ILE A 107 -7.60 0.62 7.82
CA ILE A 107 -8.63 0.22 6.87
C ILE A 107 -10.01 0.76 7.28
N ASP A 108 -10.35 0.71 8.57
CA ASP A 108 -11.65 1.20 9.06
C ASP A 108 -11.77 2.73 8.87
N ILE A 109 -10.73 3.49 9.18
CA ILE A 109 -10.70 4.94 8.93
C ILE A 109 -10.78 5.25 7.43
N LEU A 110 -10.06 4.51 6.59
CA LEU A 110 -10.09 4.68 5.14
C LEU A 110 -11.47 4.36 4.54
N ARG A 111 -12.19 3.38 5.07
CA ARG A 111 -13.56 3.08 4.65
C ARG A 111 -14.51 4.24 4.96
N ILE A 112 -14.42 4.82 6.16
CA ILE A 112 -15.22 5.99 6.54
C ILE A 112 -14.91 7.17 5.61
N ALA A 113 -13.64 7.48 5.38
CA ALA A 113 -13.21 8.54 4.48
C ALA A 113 -13.69 8.28 3.03
N THR A 114 -13.58 7.04 2.55
CA THR A 114 -14.04 6.63 1.21
C THR A 114 -15.54 6.89 1.02
N GLN A 115 -16.35 6.61 2.03
CA GLN A 115 -17.79 6.84 1.96
C GLN A 115 -18.14 8.32 2.01
N CYS A 116 -17.46 9.09 2.85
CA CYS A 116 -17.74 10.52 3.03
C CYS A 116 -17.25 11.36 1.85
N ARG A 117 -16.01 11.14 1.41
CA ARG A 117 -15.33 11.90 0.34
C ARG A 117 -15.56 11.22 -1.01
N PHE A 118 -16.82 11.15 -1.45
CA PHE A 118 -17.21 10.44 -2.69
C PHE A 118 -16.63 11.03 -3.99
N TRP A 119 -16.05 12.24 -3.94
CA TRP A 119 -15.37 12.92 -5.05
C TRP A 119 -13.86 12.68 -5.09
N ASP A 120 -13.29 12.12 -4.01
CA ASP A 120 -11.85 12.00 -3.81
C ASP A 120 -11.39 10.58 -4.14
N GLU A 121 -10.37 10.47 -4.98
CA GLU A 121 -9.79 9.18 -5.39
C GLU A 121 -8.84 8.60 -4.35
N VAL A 122 -8.30 9.43 -3.44
CA VAL A 122 -7.19 9.03 -2.56
C VAL A 122 -7.61 8.05 -1.47
N PRO A 123 -8.72 8.24 -0.73
CA PRO A 123 -9.14 7.26 0.28
C PRO A 123 -9.36 5.85 -0.28
N PRO A 124 -10.10 5.65 -1.38
CA PRO A 124 -10.24 4.30 -1.95
C PRO A 124 -8.94 3.78 -2.57
N PHE A 125 -8.02 4.64 -3.03
CA PHE A 125 -6.69 4.21 -3.47
C PHE A 125 -5.88 3.63 -2.31
N PHE A 126 -5.77 4.33 -1.18
CA PHE A 126 -5.08 3.81 0.00
C PHE A 126 -5.74 2.57 0.56
N LEU A 127 -7.08 2.54 0.60
CA LEU A 127 -7.82 1.34 1.00
C LEU A 127 -7.46 0.13 0.13
N GLY A 128 -7.43 0.31 -1.19
CA GLY A 128 -7.03 -0.75 -2.13
C GLY A 128 -5.58 -1.18 -1.94
N TYR A 129 -4.68 -0.23 -1.69
CA TYR A 129 -3.29 -0.52 -1.44
C TYR A 129 -3.11 -1.33 -0.14
N ASP A 130 -3.74 -0.93 0.97
CA ASP A 130 -3.63 -1.61 2.25
C ASP A 130 -4.22 -3.02 2.22
N LEU A 131 -5.38 -3.18 1.58
CA LEU A 131 -6.00 -4.49 1.36
C LEU A 131 -5.10 -5.42 0.55
N TYR A 132 -4.40 -4.89 -0.44
CA TYR A 132 -3.44 -5.65 -1.25
C TYR A 132 -2.16 -5.95 -0.49
N PHE A 133 -1.49 -4.91 0.02
CA PHE A 133 -0.13 -4.99 0.52
C PHE A 133 -0.04 -5.72 1.86
N PHE A 134 -0.94 -5.40 2.79
CA PHE A 134 -0.91 -5.95 4.14
C PHE A 134 -1.85 -7.14 4.34
N LYS A 135 -3.02 -7.14 3.68
CA LYS A 135 -4.07 -8.14 3.94
C LYS A 135 -4.16 -9.23 2.86
N TYR A 136 -3.46 -9.09 1.73
CA TYR A 136 -3.52 -10.04 0.61
C TYR A 136 -4.95 -10.29 0.07
N GLN A 137 -5.83 -9.30 0.23
CA GLN A 137 -7.21 -9.35 -0.22
C GLN A 137 -7.35 -8.82 -1.66
N HIS A 138 -6.82 -9.56 -2.63
CA HIS A 138 -6.66 -9.13 -4.03
C HIS A 138 -7.97 -8.63 -4.68
N LYS A 139 -9.08 -9.34 -4.46
CA LYS A 139 -10.39 -8.96 -5.03
C LYS A 139 -10.90 -7.65 -4.43
N ALA A 140 -10.92 -7.53 -3.11
CA ALA A 140 -11.37 -6.32 -2.42
C ALA A 140 -10.44 -5.12 -2.75
N ALA A 141 -9.14 -5.36 -2.87
CA ALA A 141 -8.18 -4.35 -3.31
C ALA A 141 -8.49 -3.82 -4.72
N LYS A 142 -8.77 -4.71 -5.67
CA LYS A 142 -9.21 -4.31 -7.02
C LYS A 142 -10.48 -3.47 -6.97
N GLU A 143 -11.50 -3.90 -6.21
CA GLU A 143 -12.77 -3.16 -6.09
C GLU A 143 -12.56 -1.73 -5.59
N ALA A 144 -11.71 -1.54 -4.56
CA ALA A 144 -11.36 -0.23 -4.04
C ALA A 144 -10.59 0.61 -5.06
N LEU A 145 -9.62 0.02 -5.79
CA LEU A 145 -8.88 0.71 -6.85
C LEU A 145 -9.75 1.09 -8.05
N PHE A 146 -10.77 0.28 -8.38
CA PHE A 146 -11.73 0.62 -9.43
C PHE A 146 -12.61 1.79 -8.99
N LEU A 147 -13.03 1.84 -7.73
CA LEU A 147 -13.73 2.99 -7.17
C LEU A 147 -12.86 4.26 -7.23
N ALA A 148 -11.57 4.15 -6.89
CA ALA A 148 -10.63 5.26 -7.07
C ALA A 148 -10.54 5.70 -8.54
N ALA A 149 -10.49 4.75 -9.48
CA ALA A 149 -10.45 5.01 -10.91
C ALA A 149 -11.72 5.73 -11.43
N GLU A 150 -12.89 5.41 -10.89
CA GLU A 150 -14.14 6.09 -11.23
C GLU A 150 -14.13 7.56 -10.82
N ARG A 151 -13.43 7.90 -9.73
CA ARG A 151 -13.32 9.25 -9.18
C ARG A 151 -12.18 10.07 -9.80
N SER A 152 -11.30 9.44 -10.57
CA SER A 152 -10.14 10.09 -11.18
C SER A 152 -10.27 10.18 -12.68
N GLU A 153 -10.13 11.38 -13.25
CA GLU A 153 -9.99 11.55 -14.69
C GLU A 153 -8.57 11.26 -15.18
N GLN A 154 -7.57 11.71 -14.42
CA GLN A 154 -6.17 11.63 -14.80
C GLN A 154 -5.58 10.22 -14.57
N ASN A 155 -5.91 9.58 -13.46
CA ASN A 155 -5.30 8.32 -13.02
C ASN A 155 -6.14 7.09 -13.36
N ARG A 156 -7.33 7.27 -13.96
CA ARG A 156 -8.30 6.19 -14.24
C ARG A 156 -7.67 4.93 -14.82
N VAL A 157 -6.97 5.06 -15.93
CA VAL A 157 -6.37 3.92 -16.65
C VAL A 157 -5.28 3.25 -15.82
N GLY A 158 -4.48 4.04 -15.10
CA GLY A 158 -3.43 3.54 -14.20
C GLY A 158 -3.99 2.73 -13.05
N LEU A 159 -5.02 3.25 -12.39
CA LEU A 159 -5.71 2.61 -11.27
C LEU A 159 -6.44 1.32 -11.69
N GLN A 160 -7.14 1.35 -12.83
CA GLN A 160 -7.76 0.14 -13.40
C GLN A 160 -6.73 -0.94 -13.71
N LYS A 161 -5.63 -0.58 -14.39
CA LYS A 161 -4.53 -1.51 -14.64
C LYS A 161 -3.99 -2.09 -13.35
N PHE A 162 -3.75 -1.26 -12.34
CA PHE A 162 -3.20 -1.71 -11.06
C PHE A 162 -4.14 -2.72 -10.38
N GLY A 163 -5.44 -2.42 -10.32
CA GLY A 163 -6.43 -3.34 -9.77
C GLY A 163 -6.50 -4.68 -10.51
N LEU A 164 -6.45 -4.66 -11.85
CA LEU A 164 -6.44 -5.88 -12.66
C LEU A 164 -5.17 -6.72 -12.44
N MET A 165 -4.02 -6.07 -12.28
CA MET A 165 -2.76 -6.77 -12.00
C MET A 165 -2.78 -7.42 -10.61
N ILE A 166 -3.28 -6.72 -9.61
CA ILE A 166 -3.44 -7.25 -8.25
C ILE A 166 -4.35 -8.48 -8.26
N GLU A 167 -5.50 -8.42 -8.91
CA GLU A 167 -6.41 -9.56 -8.93
C GLU A 167 -5.79 -10.76 -9.71
N ALA A 168 -5.07 -10.49 -10.80
CA ALA A 168 -4.36 -11.52 -11.54
C ALA A 168 -3.24 -12.18 -10.70
N GLU A 169 -2.55 -11.42 -9.83
CA GLU A 169 -1.56 -11.95 -8.89
C GLU A 169 -2.19 -12.91 -7.87
N GLY A 170 -3.44 -12.65 -7.46
CA GLY A 170 -4.19 -13.52 -6.56
C GLY A 170 -4.72 -14.82 -7.19
N MET A 171 -4.53 -15.03 -8.50
CA MET A 171 -4.99 -16.26 -9.18
C MET A 171 -4.10 -17.46 -8.81
N PRO A 172 -4.65 -18.68 -8.80
CA PRO A 172 -3.94 -19.88 -8.32
C PRO A 172 -2.72 -20.22 -9.15
N ASP A 173 -2.73 -19.89 -10.45
CA ASP A 173 -1.61 -20.19 -11.37
C ASP A 173 -1.57 -19.21 -12.55
N ALA A 174 -0.50 -19.30 -13.34
CA ALA A 174 -0.28 -18.44 -14.51
C ALA A 174 -1.35 -18.62 -15.61
N ARG A 175 -1.96 -19.78 -15.75
CA ARG A 175 -3.01 -20.03 -16.75
C ARG A 175 -4.30 -19.37 -16.35
N ALA A 176 -4.68 -19.44 -15.06
CA ALA A 176 -5.83 -18.74 -14.50
C ALA A 176 -5.66 -17.22 -14.61
N ALA A 177 -4.49 -16.70 -14.24
CA ALA A 177 -4.15 -15.28 -14.40
C ALA A 177 -4.23 -14.82 -15.87
N ARG A 178 -3.71 -15.60 -16.78
CA ARG A 178 -3.77 -15.34 -18.22
C ARG A 178 -5.20 -15.33 -18.74
N ALA A 179 -6.01 -16.30 -18.37
CA ALA A 179 -7.42 -16.40 -18.76
C ALA A 179 -8.23 -15.19 -18.23
N TYR A 180 -8.01 -14.84 -16.96
CA TYR A 180 -8.61 -13.66 -16.34
C TYR A 180 -8.26 -12.38 -17.11
N LEU A 181 -6.98 -12.10 -17.34
CA LEU A 181 -6.56 -10.88 -18.05
C LEU A 181 -7.07 -10.86 -19.50
N SER A 182 -7.18 -12.00 -20.17
CA SER A 182 -7.77 -12.09 -21.50
C SER A 182 -9.24 -11.70 -21.48
N SER A 183 -10.03 -12.23 -20.54
CA SER A 183 -11.42 -11.86 -20.35
C SER A 183 -11.58 -10.35 -20.06
N GLN A 184 -10.74 -9.78 -19.20
CA GLN A 184 -10.76 -8.35 -18.91
C GLN A 184 -10.40 -7.48 -20.13
N LYS A 185 -9.38 -7.91 -20.91
CA LYS A 185 -9.00 -7.22 -22.15
C LYS A 185 -10.14 -7.11 -23.15
N ASP A 186 -10.96 -8.16 -23.26
CA ASP A 186 -12.08 -8.19 -24.19
C ASP A 186 -13.23 -7.25 -23.77
N GLN A 187 -13.37 -6.96 -22.48
CA GLN A 187 -14.37 -6.06 -21.90
C GLN A 187 -13.94 -4.58 -21.91
N VAL A 188 -12.63 -4.31 -21.95
CA VAL A 188 -12.08 -2.97 -21.87
C VAL A 188 -12.25 -2.22 -23.20
N ARG A 189 -12.77 -0.98 -23.14
CA ARG A 189 -12.89 -0.10 -24.31
C ARG A 189 -11.67 0.80 -24.52
N ASP A 190 -10.96 1.14 -23.44
CA ASP A 190 -9.78 1.99 -23.51
C ASP A 190 -8.63 1.28 -24.22
N LYS A 191 -8.14 1.88 -25.31
CA LYS A 191 -7.10 1.30 -26.17
C LYS A 191 -5.76 1.17 -25.45
N LYS A 192 -5.42 2.13 -24.58
CA LYS A 192 -4.17 2.13 -23.84
C LYS A 192 -4.17 0.99 -22.80
N LEU A 193 -5.25 0.86 -22.04
CA LEU A 193 -5.41 -0.24 -21.09
C LEU A 193 -5.40 -1.59 -21.80
N LYS A 194 -6.12 -1.71 -22.91
CA LYS A 194 -6.13 -2.95 -23.73
C LYS A 194 -4.74 -3.37 -24.18
N SER A 195 -3.95 -2.43 -24.71
CA SER A 195 -2.56 -2.69 -25.12
C SER A 195 -1.67 -3.11 -23.93
N MET A 196 -1.85 -2.46 -22.77
CA MET A 196 -1.10 -2.81 -21.55
C MET A 196 -1.45 -4.21 -21.03
N LEU A 197 -2.72 -4.62 -21.08
CA LEU A 197 -3.16 -5.97 -20.73
C LEU A 197 -2.58 -7.01 -21.70
N GLU A 198 -2.56 -6.69 -23.00
CA GLU A 198 -1.99 -7.60 -24.01
C GLU A 198 -0.51 -7.90 -23.79
N LEU A 199 0.29 -6.90 -23.41
CA LEU A 199 1.69 -7.10 -23.04
C LEU A 199 1.82 -8.04 -21.84
N ARG A 200 0.94 -7.91 -20.84
CA ARG A 200 0.94 -8.80 -19.66
C ARG A 200 0.50 -10.22 -20.00
N ILE A 201 -0.50 -10.38 -20.86
CA ILE A 201 -0.95 -11.69 -21.35
C ILE A 201 0.20 -12.39 -22.09
N ARG A 202 0.87 -11.72 -23.03
CA ARG A 202 2.03 -12.28 -23.75
C ARG A 202 3.18 -12.67 -22.81
N ARG A 203 3.38 -11.91 -21.75
CA ARG A 203 4.38 -12.25 -20.73
C ARG A 203 4.02 -13.54 -19.98
N LEU A 204 2.73 -13.71 -19.62
CA LEU A 204 2.24 -14.96 -19.02
C LEU A 204 2.32 -16.13 -20.01
N ASP A 205 2.02 -15.92 -21.29
CA ASP A 205 2.18 -16.96 -22.33
C ASP A 205 3.63 -17.46 -22.39
N GLY A 206 4.61 -16.57 -22.30
CA GLY A 206 6.03 -16.93 -22.20
C GLY A 206 6.37 -17.77 -20.96
N LEU A 207 5.84 -17.39 -19.79
CA LEU A 207 6.02 -18.17 -18.56
C LEU A 207 5.38 -19.56 -18.65
N ILE A 208 4.16 -19.64 -19.19
CA ILE A 208 3.44 -20.90 -19.37
C ILE A 208 4.22 -21.80 -20.31
N LEU A 209 4.71 -21.29 -21.44
CA LEU A 209 5.54 -22.02 -22.37
C LEU A 209 6.78 -22.61 -21.68
N LEU A 210 7.50 -21.82 -20.88
CA LEU A 210 8.70 -22.28 -20.16
C LEU A 210 8.37 -23.41 -19.18
N ARG A 211 7.30 -23.29 -18.41
CA ARG A 211 6.87 -24.33 -17.46
C ARG A 211 6.39 -25.59 -18.15
N ASP A 212 5.70 -25.48 -19.29
CA ASP A 212 5.26 -26.65 -20.07
C ASP A 212 6.44 -27.40 -20.69
N VAL A 213 7.43 -26.67 -21.20
CA VAL A 213 8.64 -27.26 -21.76
C VAL A 213 9.48 -27.89 -20.64
N GLN A 214 9.59 -27.27 -19.48
CA GLN A 214 10.22 -27.86 -18.31
C GLN A 214 9.56 -29.20 -17.93
N ALA A 215 8.22 -29.18 -17.78
CA ALA A 215 7.49 -30.42 -17.44
C ALA A 215 7.70 -31.54 -18.46
N LYS A 216 7.72 -31.24 -19.77
CA LYS A 216 8.03 -32.21 -20.82
C LYS A 216 9.45 -32.78 -20.70
N TYR A 217 10.43 -31.93 -20.41
CA TYR A 217 11.81 -32.36 -20.20
C TYR A 217 11.91 -33.31 -18.99
N GLU A 218 11.35 -32.92 -17.85
CA GLU A 218 11.38 -33.70 -16.61
C GLU A 218 10.64 -35.04 -16.75
N GLN A 219 9.51 -35.03 -17.46
CA GLN A 219 8.77 -36.29 -17.78
C GLN A 219 9.57 -37.21 -18.69
N ALA A 220 10.26 -36.69 -19.70
CA ALA A 220 11.00 -37.47 -20.66
C ALA A 220 12.34 -38.03 -20.11
N THR A 221 12.97 -37.24 -19.22
CA THR A 221 14.31 -37.61 -18.68
C THR A 221 14.25 -38.27 -17.31
N GLY A 222 13.14 -38.10 -16.56
CA GLY A 222 13.03 -38.53 -15.17
C GLY A 222 13.88 -37.72 -14.20
N ILE A 223 14.47 -36.59 -14.64
CA ILE A 223 15.42 -35.79 -13.89
C ILE A 223 14.86 -34.35 -13.81
N ALA A 224 14.81 -33.78 -12.61
CA ALA A 224 14.43 -32.37 -12.42
C ALA A 224 15.40 -31.41 -13.15
N LEU A 225 14.87 -30.39 -13.78
CA LEU A 225 15.67 -29.39 -14.49
C LEU A 225 16.58 -28.64 -13.50
N GLN A 226 17.89 -28.65 -13.76
CA GLN A 226 18.87 -27.93 -12.95
C GLN A 226 19.40 -26.68 -13.69
N ASN A 227 19.59 -26.80 -15.00
CA ASN A 227 20.08 -25.70 -15.83
C ASN A 227 19.08 -25.39 -16.94
N PRO A 228 18.50 -24.19 -16.98
CA PRO A 228 17.55 -23.77 -18.03
C PRO A 228 18.09 -23.97 -19.47
N ASN A 229 19.40 -23.82 -19.68
CA ASN A 229 20.01 -24.00 -21.00
C ASN A 229 19.91 -25.45 -21.53
N ASP A 230 19.66 -26.41 -20.65
CA ASP A 230 19.44 -27.81 -21.08
C ASP A 230 18.19 -27.95 -21.94
N LEU A 231 17.20 -27.07 -21.76
CA LEU A 231 16.02 -27.08 -22.61
C LEU A 231 16.35 -26.75 -24.08
N ILE A 232 17.32 -25.87 -24.31
CA ILE A 232 17.78 -25.52 -25.66
C ILE A 232 18.74 -26.57 -26.18
N SER A 233 19.77 -26.95 -25.40
CA SER A 233 20.82 -27.86 -25.84
C SER A 233 20.30 -29.26 -26.15
N LYS A 234 19.22 -29.70 -25.49
CA LYS A 234 18.55 -30.98 -25.71
C LYS A 234 17.35 -30.91 -26.67
N GLY A 235 17.12 -29.75 -27.30
CA GLY A 235 16.12 -29.56 -28.35
C GLY A 235 14.66 -29.45 -27.89
N TYR A 236 14.40 -29.23 -26.61
CA TYR A 236 13.03 -29.04 -26.10
C TYR A 236 12.52 -27.63 -26.39
N LEU A 237 13.44 -26.65 -26.52
CA LEU A 237 13.12 -25.25 -26.80
C LEU A 237 14.11 -24.71 -27.86
N ALA A 238 13.60 -24.02 -28.87
CA ALA A 238 14.45 -23.39 -29.89
C ALA A 238 15.21 -22.19 -29.36
N ALA A 239 14.52 -21.34 -28.58
CA ALA A 239 15.08 -20.18 -27.89
C ALA A 239 14.16 -19.77 -26.72
N PHE A 240 14.71 -19.09 -25.72
CA PHE A 240 13.90 -18.55 -24.63
C PHE A 240 12.94 -17.48 -25.16
N PRO A 241 11.67 -17.48 -24.70
CA PRO A 241 10.70 -16.46 -25.10
C PRO A 241 11.15 -15.07 -24.65
N LEU A 242 11.00 -14.08 -25.56
CA LEU A 242 11.26 -12.69 -25.23
C LEU A 242 10.14 -12.16 -24.31
N ASP A 243 10.54 -11.54 -23.20
CA ASP A 243 9.59 -10.83 -22.34
C ASP A 243 9.21 -9.49 -23.01
N PRO A 244 7.93 -9.26 -23.34
CA PRO A 244 7.51 -8.02 -23.98
C PRO A 244 7.69 -6.76 -23.11
N LEU A 245 7.98 -6.93 -21.81
CA LEU A 245 8.28 -5.83 -20.88
C LEU A 245 9.79 -5.66 -20.62
N ASN A 246 10.64 -6.48 -21.26
CA ASN A 246 12.08 -6.48 -21.09
C ASN A 246 12.56 -6.72 -19.65
N LEU A 247 11.73 -7.31 -18.79
CA LEU A 247 12.10 -7.67 -17.41
C LEU A 247 12.76 -9.06 -17.34
N GLY A 248 12.29 -9.96 -18.19
CA GLY A 248 12.78 -11.33 -18.29
C GLY A 248 12.06 -12.33 -17.37
N TYR A 249 12.52 -13.57 -17.48
CA TYR A 249 12.12 -14.71 -16.65
C TYR A 249 13.31 -15.15 -15.83
N LEU A 250 13.06 -15.67 -14.63
CA LEU A 250 14.08 -16.30 -13.81
C LEU A 250 13.76 -17.77 -13.60
N PHE A 251 14.84 -18.53 -13.35
CA PHE A 251 14.74 -19.89 -12.86
C PHE A 251 15.30 -19.91 -11.44
N ALA A 252 14.44 -20.14 -10.47
CA ALA A 252 14.77 -20.15 -9.05
C ALA A 252 14.00 -21.30 -8.37
N ASP A 253 14.62 -21.95 -7.41
CA ASP A 253 14.02 -23.06 -6.65
C ASP A 253 13.47 -24.18 -7.56
N GLY A 254 14.13 -24.40 -8.72
CA GLY A 254 13.74 -25.44 -9.67
C GLY A 254 12.54 -25.11 -10.56
N VAL A 255 12.04 -23.85 -10.56
CA VAL A 255 10.88 -23.46 -11.37
C VAL A 255 11.10 -22.12 -12.07
N PHE A 256 10.45 -21.95 -13.23
CA PHE A 256 10.41 -20.66 -13.90
C PHE A 256 9.43 -19.71 -13.25
N ALA A 257 9.86 -18.46 -13.04
CA ALA A 257 9.07 -17.35 -12.53
C ALA A 257 9.27 -16.08 -13.37
N MET A 258 8.35 -15.14 -13.27
CA MET A 258 8.52 -13.82 -13.85
C MET A 258 9.46 -13.01 -12.97
N LYS A 259 10.45 -12.35 -13.57
CA LYS A 259 11.30 -11.41 -12.83
C LYS A 259 10.47 -10.17 -12.47
N GLU A 260 10.43 -9.83 -11.19
CA GLU A 260 9.74 -8.65 -10.69
C GLU A 260 10.70 -7.49 -10.51
N VAL A 261 10.17 -6.27 -10.63
CA VAL A 261 10.90 -5.06 -10.27
C VAL A 261 10.70 -4.83 -8.77
N GLY A 262 11.71 -5.19 -7.99
CA GLY A 262 11.72 -4.88 -6.56
C GLY A 262 11.80 -3.37 -6.34
N ILE A 263 10.96 -2.82 -5.46
CA ILE A 263 11.10 -1.46 -4.96
C ILE A 263 12.09 -1.53 -3.80
N SER A 264 13.25 -0.88 -3.98
CA SER A 264 14.28 -0.86 -2.94
C SER A 264 13.72 -0.26 -1.64
N GLY A 265 13.89 -0.95 -0.53
CA GLY A 265 13.47 -0.49 0.80
C GLY A 265 12.03 -0.82 1.20
N VAL A 266 11.25 -1.44 0.32
CA VAL A 266 9.88 -1.88 0.66
C VAL A 266 9.82 -3.42 0.63
N THR A 267 9.71 -4.00 1.81
CA THR A 267 9.49 -5.46 1.95
C THR A 267 8.05 -5.70 2.35
N ARG A 268 7.35 -6.48 1.54
CA ARG A 268 5.97 -6.88 1.86
C ARG A 268 6.00 -7.81 3.08
N PRO A 269 5.10 -7.62 4.07
CA PRO A 269 4.99 -8.56 5.18
C PRO A 269 4.80 -9.99 4.67
N GLN A 270 5.43 -10.95 5.34
CA GLN A 270 5.19 -12.36 4.99
C GLN A 270 3.78 -12.77 5.44
N LYS A 271 3.15 -13.65 4.66
CA LYS A 271 1.83 -14.22 5.01
C LYS A 271 1.89 -15.00 6.30
#